data_4229a17371dd5dfa3a766043101fa9ba
#
_entry.id   4229a17371dd5dfa3a766043101fa9ba
#
_cell.length_a   1.000
_cell.length_b   1.000
_cell.length_c   1.000
_cell.angle_alpha   90.00
_cell.angle_beta   90.00
_cell.angle_gamma   90.00
#
_symmetry.space_group_name_H-M   'P 1'
#
loop_
_entity.id
_entity.type
_entity.pdbx_description
1 polymer ?
#
loop_
_entity_poly.entity_id
_entity_poly.type
_entity_poly.pdbx_seq_one_letter_code
_entity_poly.pdbx_strand_id
1 'polypeptide(L)'
;MMQNLKPKTNQITEQDEQRIGFGDATVHELKTLLTAIIVSAELLAEELQMDPKSMPARLTQNIIRSAHSLDEKLSHFSEMAGLLAGDFSFQPEYLEIGPVIRSVTAQLYPITKSKKQSLTVALPPSLPPVRSHRQYLEQILLNLLTNASKFTSEGGRITVSASQSDKSLVIEVTDNGMGVPADKQELIFQPYYQVNGGKGSGLGLAITKLLVELHGGKIWLKSVAGQGSSFFFSLPL
;
A
#
# COMPACT_ATOMS: atom_id res chain seq x y z
N MET A 1 -38.49 15.80 -24.45
CA MET A 1 -37.79 16.62 -23.46
C MET A 1 -36.77 15.75 -22.76
N MET A 2 -35.52 15.73 -23.27
CA MET A 2 -34.41 15.04 -22.62
C MET A 2 -33.65 16.04 -21.74
N GLN A 3 -33.76 15.86 -20.42
CA GLN A 3 -32.97 16.65 -19.46
C GLN A 3 -31.57 16.07 -19.37
N ASN A 4 -30.61 16.88 -19.83
CA ASN A 4 -29.17 16.64 -19.64
C ASN A 4 -28.80 16.71 -18.15
N LEU A 5 -28.54 15.58 -17.53
CA LEU A 5 -27.87 15.49 -16.24
C LEU A 5 -26.37 15.70 -16.47
N LYS A 6 -25.89 16.93 -16.32
CA LYS A 6 -24.47 17.22 -16.15
C LYS A 6 -23.98 16.62 -14.83
N PRO A 7 -22.82 15.95 -14.77
CA PRO A 7 -22.23 15.54 -13.51
C PRO A 7 -21.89 16.80 -12.68
N LYS A 8 -22.27 16.81 -11.40
CA LYS A 8 -21.86 17.84 -10.46
C LYS A 8 -20.34 17.71 -10.25
N THR A 9 -19.60 18.55 -10.94
CA THR A 9 -18.19 18.81 -10.60
C THR A 9 -18.22 19.52 -9.24
N ASN A 10 -17.74 18.86 -8.18
CA ASN A 10 -17.49 19.51 -6.90
C ASN A 10 -16.47 20.64 -7.17
N GLN A 11 -16.92 21.88 -7.10
CA GLN A 11 -16.03 23.04 -7.10
C GLN A 11 -15.31 23.03 -5.76
N ILE A 12 -14.02 22.65 -5.76
CA ILE A 12 -13.12 22.88 -4.64
C ILE A 12 -13.07 24.38 -4.44
N THR A 13 -13.31 24.85 -3.22
CA THR A 13 -13.27 26.28 -2.91
C THR A 13 -11.81 26.70 -2.70
N GLU A 14 -11.47 27.99 -2.96
CA GLU A 14 -10.12 28.55 -2.68
C GLU A 14 -9.67 28.28 -1.23
N GLN A 15 -10.60 28.15 -0.30
CA GLN A 15 -10.31 27.77 1.09
C GLN A 15 -9.88 26.31 1.23
N ASP A 16 -10.35 25.40 0.39
CA ASP A 16 -9.94 24.00 0.39
C ASP A 16 -8.57 23.85 -0.22
N GLU A 17 -8.24 24.59 -1.28
CA GLU A 17 -6.89 24.64 -1.88
C GLU A 17 -5.85 25.18 -0.90
N GLN A 18 -6.16 26.26 -0.15
CA GLN A 18 -5.27 26.79 0.88
C GLN A 18 -5.06 25.81 2.05
N ARG A 19 -6.08 25.07 2.46
CA ARG A 19 -5.97 24.06 3.52
C ARG A 19 -5.13 22.85 3.09
N ILE A 20 -5.21 22.45 1.83
CA ILE A 20 -4.42 21.35 1.25
C ILE A 20 -2.96 21.77 1.11
N GLY A 21 -2.68 22.94 0.55
CA GLY A 21 -1.31 23.46 0.42
C GLY A 21 -0.60 23.67 1.77
N PHE A 22 -1.35 24.05 2.82
CA PHE A 22 -0.81 24.13 4.17
C PHE A 22 -0.50 22.75 4.76
N GLY A 23 -1.33 21.74 4.45
CA GLY A 23 -1.12 20.36 4.87
C GLY A 23 0.17 19.77 4.29
N ASP A 24 0.41 19.96 2.99
CA ASP A 24 1.60 19.44 2.31
C ASP A 24 2.89 20.10 2.77
N ALA A 25 2.90 21.42 2.95
CA ALA A 25 4.06 22.14 3.50
C ALA A 25 4.40 21.64 4.92
N THR A 26 3.39 21.47 5.77
CA THR A 26 3.57 20.97 7.14
C THR A 26 4.09 19.53 7.16
N VAL A 27 3.56 18.66 6.29
CA VAL A 27 4.05 17.27 6.16
C VAL A 27 5.49 17.26 5.70
N HIS A 28 5.88 18.11 4.74
CA HIS A 28 7.25 18.21 4.26
C HIS A 28 8.22 18.65 5.36
N GLU A 29 7.85 19.65 6.18
CA GLU A 29 8.64 20.08 7.33
C GLU A 29 8.80 18.97 8.37
N LEU A 30 7.72 18.25 8.70
CA LEU A 30 7.76 17.11 9.62
C LEU A 30 8.67 15.99 9.12
N LYS A 31 8.65 15.69 7.82
CA LYS A 31 9.56 14.72 7.21
C LYS A 31 11.03 15.14 7.32
N THR A 32 11.31 16.43 7.12
CA THR A 32 12.67 16.98 7.27
C THR A 32 13.19 16.79 8.70
N LEU A 33 12.36 17.09 9.70
CA LEU A 33 12.71 16.88 11.11
C LEU A 33 12.90 15.40 11.45
N LEU A 34 12.05 14.53 10.91
CA LEU A 34 12.18 13.08 11.09
C LEU A 34 13.46 12.52 10.47
N THR A 35 13.84 12.99 9.28
CA THR A 35 15.10 12.61 8.64
C THR A 35 16.28 12.98 9.53
N ALA A 36 16.27 14.18 10.11
CA ALA A 36 17.32 14.59 11.06
C ALA A 36 17.38 13.69 12.30
N ILE A 37 16.24 13.29 12.85
CA ILE A 37 16.17 12.38 13.99
C ILE A 37 16.70 10.99 13.64
N ILE A 38 16.33 10.45 12.47
CA ILE A 38 16.79 9.14 11.99
C ILE A 38 18.31 9.15 11.83
N VAL A 39 18.84 10.11 11.06
CA VAL A 39 20.28 10.20 10.80
C VAL A 39 21.07 10.40 12.09
N SER A 40 20.60 11.26 13.01
CA SER A 40 21.27 11.45 14.30
C SER A 40 21.29 10.19 15.16
N ALA A 41 20.20 9.44 15.17
CA ALA A 41 20.12 8.19 15.92
C ALA A 41 20.95 7.06 15.28
N GLU A 42 21.04 7.00 13.96
CA GLU A 42 21.89 6.06 13.24
C GLU A 42 23.38 6.35 13.48
N LEU A 43 23.81 7.60 13.37
CA LEU A 43 25.18 8.04 13.69
C LEU A 43 25.53 7.76 15.15
N LEU A 44 24.63 8.00 16.09
CA LEU A 44 24.83 7.68 17.48
C LEU A 44 25.02 6.18 17.70
N ALA A 45 24.25 5.35 17.01
CA ALA A 45 24.37 3.90 17.08
C ALA A 45 25.73 3.40 16.53
N GLU A 46 26.21 4.04 15.46
CA GLU A 46 27.47 3.70 14.79
C GLU A 46 28.69 4.18 15.61
N GLU A 47 28.71 5.46 16.03
CA GLU A 47 29.85 6.04 16.75
C GLU A 47 30.10 5.40 18.11
N LEU A 48 29.03 5.06 18.85
CA LEU A 48 29.18 4.48 20.18
C LEU A 48 29.54 2.99 20.18
N GLN A 49 29.61 2.32 19.01
CA GLN A 49 29.90 0.88 18.89
C GLN A 49 29.19 0.07 19.97
N MET A 50 27.94 0.41 20.25
CA MET A 50 27.17 -0.12 21.38
C MET A 50 26.99 -1.63 21.28
N ASP A 51 27.21 -2.35 22.39
CA ASP A 51 26.76 -3.74 22.46
C ASP A 51 25.27 -3.81 22.06
N PRO A 52 24.86 -4.58 21.03
CA PRO A 52 23.48 -4.69 20.58
C PRO A 52 22.49 -5.09 21.69
N LYS A 53 22.98 -5.71 22.78
CA LYS A 53 22.17 -6.10 23.94
C LYS A 53 22.06 -5.00 25.00
N SER A 54 22.86 -3.96 24.92
CA SER A 54 22.86 -2.85 25.88
C SER A 54 21.54 -2.07 25.83
N MET A 55 21.20 -1.46 26.97
CA MET A 55 20.01 -0.60 27.05
C MET A 55 20.07 0.60 26.09
N PRO A 56 21.21 1.33 25.97
CA PRO A 56 21.33 2.41 24.99
C PRO A 56 21.10 1.96 23.56
N ALA A 57 21.69 0.84 23.11
CA ALA A 57 21.48 0.31 21.75
C ALA A 57 20.01 -0.01 21.48
N ARG A 58 19.32 -0.62 22.46
CA ARG A 58 17.89 -0.92 22.35
C ARG A 58 17.03 0.34 22.26
N LEU A 59 17.35 1.38 23.04
CA LEU A 59 16.64 2.66 22.99
C LEU A 59 16.86 3.36 21.63
N THR A 60 18.09 3.41 21.15
CA THR A 60 18.42 3.99 19.83
C THR A 60 17.68 3.27 18.72
N GLN A 61 17.68 1.94 18.70
CA GLN A 61 16.90 1.15 17.76
C GLN A 61 15.39 1.39 17.87
N ASN A 62 14.87 1.67 19.05
CA ASN A 62 13.47 2.03 19.22
C ASN A 62 13.16 3.42 18.61
N ILE A 63 14.06 4.40 18.81
CA ILE A 63 13.93 5.74 18.22
C ILE A 63 13.90 5.63 16.69
N ILE A 64 14.89 4.95 16.10
CA ILE A 64 14.99 4.74 14.64
C ILE A 64 13.70 4.10 14.11
N ARG A 65 13.25 3.00 14.71
CA ARG A 65 12.03 2.31 14.28
C ARG A 65 10.78 3.19 14.40
N SER A 66 10.67 3.99 15.47
CA SER A 66 9.53 4.87 15.68
C SER A 66 9.52 6.01 14.67
N ALA A 67 10.70 6.59 14.37
CA ALA A 67 10.84 7.65 13.39
C ALA A 67 10.51 7.15 11.96
N HIS A 68 11.02 5.98 11.55
CA HIS A 68 10.62 5.38 10.27
C HIS A 68 9.11 5.07 10.19
N SER A 69 8.51 4.60 11.29
CA SER A 69 7.06 4.36 11.33
C SER A 69 6.24 5.65 11.21
N LEU A 70 6.75 6.76 11.73
CA LEU A 70 6.10 8.06 11.60
C LEU A 70 6.27 8.63 10.20
N ASP A 71 7.44 8.49 9.58
CA ASP A 71 7.70 8.88 8.20
C ASP A 71 6.77 8.14 7.21
N GLU A 72 6.62 6.82 7.38
CA GLU A 72 5.67 6.02 6.60
C GLU A 72 4.23 6.54 6.75
N LYS A 73 3.79 6.87 7.98
CA LYS A 73 2.45 7.40 8.23
C LYS A 73 2.23 8.78 7.60
N LEU A 74 3.22 9.66 7.67
CA LEU A 74 3.17 10.98 7.05
C LEU A 74 3.13 10.87 5.51
N SER A 75 3.91 9.96 4.94
CA SER A 75 3.91 9.69 3.51
C SER A 75 2.53 9.23 3.03
N HIS A 76 1.95 8.25 3.70
CA HIS A 76 0.61 7.75 3.38
C HIS A 76 -0.48 8.82 3.59
N PHE A 77 -0.33 9.68 4.61
CA PHE A 77 -1.28 10.77 4.85
C PHE A 77 -1.25 11.80 3.73
N SER A 78 -0.05 12.27 3.35
CA SER A 78 0.12 13.22 2.24
C SER A 78 -0.44 12.66 0.93
N GLU A 79 -0.13 11.40 0.63
CA GLU A 79 -0.65 10.72 -0.55
C GLU A 79 -2.17 10.64 -0.56
N MET A 80 -2.77 10.19 0.55
CA MET A 80 -4.23 10.11 0.65
C MET A 80 -4.87 11.50 0.52
N ALA A 81 -4.27 12.53 1.12
CA ALA A 81 -4.74 13.90 1.00
C ALA A 81 -4.69 14.39 -0.45
N GLY A 82 -3.57 14.18 -1.16
CA GLY A 82 -3.43 14.50 -2.58
C GLY A 82 -4.45 13.78 -3.46
N LEU A 83 -4.66 12.47 -3.24
CA LEU A 83 -5.67 11.69 -3.98
C LEU A 83 -7.10 12.20 -3.75
N LEU A 84 -7.45 12.58 -2.52
CA LEU A 84 -8.78 13.12 -2.19
C LEU A 84 -8.98 14.54 -2.71
N ALA A 85 -7.91 15.34 -2.79
CA ALA A 85 -7.94 16.69 -3.33
C ALA A 85 -8.05 16.74 -4.86
N GLY A 86 -7.76 15.63 -5.53
CA GLY A 86 -7.68 15.60 -6.99
C GLY A 86 -6.37 16.19 -7.54
N ASP A 87 -5.39 16.47 -6.68
CA ASP A 87 -4.06 17.02 -7.03
C ASP A 87 -3.12 15.96 -7.61
N PHE A 88 -3.65 15.07 -8.44
CA PHE A 88 -2.85 14.03 -9.06
C PHE A 88 -3.02 14.06 -10.57
N SER A 89 -1.90 13.88 -11.26
CA SER A 89 -1.92 13.69 -12.71
C SER A 89 -2.17 12.22 -13.04
N PHE A 90 -3.45 11.85 -13.25
CA PHE A 90 -3.79 10.52 -13.75
C PHE A 90 -3.64 10.49 -15.27
N GLN A 91 -2.44 10.10 -15.72
CA GLN A 91 -2.15 9.91 -17.15
C GLN A 91 -2.00 8.41 -17.42
N PRO A 92 -3.11 7.70 -17.68
CA PRO A 92 -3.06 6.26 -17.93
C PRO A 92 -2.48 5.96 -19.30
N GLU A 93 -1.60 4.97 -19.34
CA GLU A 93 -1.03 4.37 -20.55
C GLU A 93 -1.45 2.90 -20.68
N TYR A 94 -1.31 2.31 -21.87
CA TYR A 94 -1.51 0.88 -22.02
C TYR A 94 -0.32 0.11 -21.46
N LEU A 95 -0.57 -0.71 -20.44
CA LEU A 95 0.45 -1.47 -19.72
C LEU A 95 0.26 -2.97 -19.86
N GLU A 96 1.34 -3.68 -20.09
CA GLU A 96 1.42 -5.12 -19.87
C GLU A 96 1.58 -5.40 -18.38
N ILE A 97 0.59 -6.04 -17.76
CA ILE A 97 0.55 -6.30 -16.31
C ILE A 97 1.61 -7.29 -15.85
N GLY A 98 1.93 -8.29 -16.68
CA GLY A 98 2.89 -9.32 -16.32
C GLY A 98 4.28 -8.79 -15.92
N PRO A 99 4.91 -7.91 -16.69
CA PRO A 99 6.16 -7.25 -16.32
C PRO A 99 6.07 -6.46 -15.01
N VAL A 100 4.96 -5.74 -14.77
CA VAL A 100 4.76 -4.95 -13.56
C VAL A 100 4.69 -5.85 -12.33
N ILE A 101 3.88 -6.92 -12.38
CA ILE A 101 3.79 -7.90 -11.30
C ILE A 101 5.16 -8.50 -10.99
N ARG A 102 5.91 -8.92 -12.01
CA ARG A 102 7.26 -9.48 -11.82
C ARG A 102 8.23 -8.49 -11.21
N SER A 103 8.18 -7.22 -11.62
CA SER A 103 9.04 -6.17 -11.06
C SER A 103 8.77 -5.97 -9.56
N VAL A 104 7.51 -5.83 -9.17
CA VAL A 104 7.13 -5.61 -7.76
C VAL A 104 7.42 -6.85 -6.91
N THR A 105 7.15 -8.05 -7.42
CA THR A 105 7.48 -9.30 -6.69
C THR A 105 8.98 -9.47 -6.48
N ALA A 106 9.81 -9.07 -7.45
CA ALA A 106 11.27 -9.07 -7.30
C ALA A 106 11.76 -8.13 -6.20
N GLN A 107 11.13 -6.97 -6.01
CA GLN A 107 11.45 -6.04 -4.92
C GLN A 107 11.17 -6.64 -3.53
N LEU A 108 10.16 -7.51 -3.40
CA LEU A 108 9.85 -8.16 -2.13
C LEU A 108 10.70 -9.39 -1.83
N TYR A 109 11.45 -9.90 -2.81
CA TYR A 109 12.24 -11.12 -2.64
C TYR A 109 13.18 -11.11 -1.41
N PRO A 110 13.93 -10.03 -1.10
CA PRO A 110 14.77 -10.00 0.10
C PRO A 110 13.97 -10.17 1.39
N ILE A 111 12.79 -9.54 1.47
CA ILE A 111 11.91 -9.59 2.65
C ILE A 111 11.33 -10.99 2.82
N THR A 112 10.76 -11.56 1.75
CA THR A 112 10.17 -12.90 1.81
C THR A 112 11.23 -13.98 2.07
N LYS A 113 12.44 -13.83 1.50
CA LYS A 113 13.56 -14.72 1.75
C LYS A 113 14.01 -14.69 3.21
N SER A 114 14.11 -13.51 3.83
CA SER A 114 14.50 -13.38 5.25
C SER A 114 13.52 -14.08 6.19
N LYS A 115 12.23 -14.14 5.80
CA LYS A 115 11.16 -14.85 6.52
C LYS A 115 10.95 -16.30 6.04
N LYS A 116 11.80 -16.81 5.16
CA LYS A 116 11.66 -18.13 4.52
C LYS A 116 10.28 -18.33 3.85
N GLN A 117 9.60 -17.26 3.48
CA GLN A 117 8.32 -17.30 2.79
C GLN A 117 8.52 -17.63 1.31
N SER A 118 7.58 -18.39 0.74
CA SER A 118 7.53 -18.67 -0.70
C SER A 118 6.66 -17.63 -1.39
N LEU A 119 7.21 -16.89 -2.35
CA LEU A 119 6.48 -15.94 -3.20
C LEU A 119 6.45 -16.46 -4.63
N THR A 120 5.27 -16.77 -5.14
CA THR A 120 5.06 -17.37 -6.47
C THR A 120 4.22 -16.43 -7.34
N VAL A 121 4.61 -16.32 -8.63
CA VAL A 121 3.85 -15.59 -9.66
C VAL A 121 3.25 -16.61 -10.63
N ALA A 122 1.93 -16.73 -10.64
CA ALA A 122 1.15 -17.64 -11.45
C ALA A 122 0.33 -16.84 -12.49
N LEU A 123 0.93 -16.52 -13.62
CA LEU A 123 0.30 -15.77 -14.71
C LEU A 123 0.04 -16.69 -15.90
N PRO A 124 -1.07 -16.50 -16.64
CA PRO A 124 -1.27 -17.17 -17.91
C PRO A 124 -0.23 -16.67 -18.94
N PRO A 125 -0.02 -17.43 -20.02
CA PRO A 125 0.97 -17.07 -21.06
C PRO A 125 0.75 -15.71 -21.71
N SER A 126 -0.49 -15.25 -21.76
CA SER A 126 -0.88 -13.95 -22.32
C SER A 126 -1.97 -13.31 -21.48
N LEU A 127 -1.83 -12.01 -21.26
CA LEU A 127 -2.82 -11.15 -20.63
C LEU A 127 -3.05 -9.92 -21.53
N PRO A 128 -4.29 -9.44 -21.62
CA PRO A 128 -4.55 -8.21 -22.37
C PRO A 128 -3.86 -7.01 -21.67
N PRO A 129 -3.38 -6.02 -22.44
CA PRO A 129 -2.92 -4.78 -21.85
C PRO A 129 -4.09 -4.03 -21.21
N VAL A 130 -3.83 -3.32 -20.14
CA VAL A 130 -4.82 -2.48 -19.45
C VAL A 130 -4.42 -1.02 -19.51
N ARG A 131 -5.40 -0.13 -19.56
CA ARG A 131 -5.16 1.30 -19.43
C ARG A 131 -5.01 1.68 -17.96
N SER A 132 -3.77 1.95 -17.52
CA SER A 132 -3.43 2.14 -16.13
C SER A 132 -2.29 3.15 -15.94
N HIS A 133 -2.12 3.65 -14.74
CA HIS A 133 -0.96 4.43 -14.34
C HIS A 133 0.04 3.52 -13.65
N ARG A 134 1.25 3.39 -14.22
CA ARG A 134 2.28 2.43 -13.77
C ARG A 134 2.59 2.56 -12.28
N GLN A 135 2.91 3.74 -11.81
CA GLN A 135 3.29 3.96 -10.40
C GLN A 135 2.18 3.57 -9.43
N TYR A 136 0.92 3.92 -9.75
CA TYR A 136 -0.23 3.57 -8.91
C TYR A 136 -0.50 2.07 -8.90
N LEU A 137 -0.30 1.40 -10.05
CA LEU A 137 -0.41 -0.04 -10.12
C LEU A 137 0.69 -0.74 -9.30
N GLU A 138 1.93 -0.28 -9.42
CA GLU A 138 3.06 -0.78 -8.61
C GLU A 138 2.78 -0.61 -7.13
N GLN A 139 2.20 0.50 -6.73
CA GLN A 139 1.84 0.79 -5.34
C GLN A 139 0.69 -0.09 -4.82
N ILE A 140 -0.37 -0.30 -5.60
CA ILE A 140 -1.44 -1.26 -5.28
C ILE A 140 -0.84 -2.63 -4.98
N LEU A 141 0.00 -3.13 -5.90
CA LEU A 141 0.66 -4.43 -5.77
C LEU A 141 1.60 -4.48 -4.56
N LEU A 142 2.42 -3.44 -4.36
CA LEU A 142 3.35 -3.36 -3.23
C LEU A 142 2.61 -3.39 -1.89
N ASN A 143 1.53 -2.62 -1.75
CA ASN A 143 0.72 -2.60 -0.54
C ASN A 143 0.09 -3.97 -0.24
N LEU A 144 -0.47 -4.64 -1.25
CA LEU A 144 -1.08 -5.97 -1.07
C LEU A 144 -0.03 -7.03 -0.72
N LEU A 145 1.10 -7.02 -1.41
CA LEU A 145 2.17 -8.00 -1.21
C LEU A 145 2.92 -7.80 0.12
N THR A 146 3.16 -6.56 0.53
CA THR A 146 3.75 -6.26 1.85
C THR A 146 2.82 -6.69 2.98
N ASN A 147 1.51 -6.48 2.83
CA ASN A 147 0.50 -6.99 3.77
C ASN A 147 0.51 -8.52 3.81
N ALA A 148 0.50 -9.19 2.67
CA ALA A 148 0.59 -10.65 2.60
C ALA A 148 1.84 -11.16 3.33
N SER A 149 3.04 -10.59 3.06
CA SER A 149 4.28 -10.97 3.76
C SER A 149 4.25 -10.66 5.26
N LYS A 150 3.59 -9.58 5.66
CA LYS A 150 3.49 -9.16 7.06
C LYS A 150 2.63 -10.12 7.89
N PHE A 151 1.51 -10.58 7.33
CA PHE A 151 0.53 -11.39 8.05
C PHE A 151 0.68 -12.90 7.80
N THR A 152 1.59 -13.30 6.93
CA THR A 152 2.01 -14.68 6.72
C THR A 152 3.15 -15.04 7.66
N SER A 153 3.06 -16.19 8.31
CA SER A 153 4.11 -16.71 9.20
C SER A 153 5.38 -17.08 8.43
N GLU A 154 6.48 -17.26 9.15
CA GLU A 154 7.72 -17.80 8.60
C GLU A 154 7.44 -19.15 7.91
N GLY A 155 8.00 -19.36 6.72
CA GLY A 155 7.78 -20.55 5.91
C GLY A 155 6.44 -20.60 5.17
N GLY A 156 5.60 -19.56 5.29
CA GLY A 156 4.30 -19.51 4.62
C GLY A 156 4.40 -19.22 3.12
N ARG A 157 3.25 -19.17 2.45
CA ARG A 157 3.12 -19.05 0.99
C ARG A 157 2.32 -17.80 0.61
N ILE A 158 2.83 -17.11 -0.41
CA ILE A 158 2.17 -15.97 -1.03
C ILE A 158 2.15 -16.23 -2.54
N THR A 159 1.02 -16.03 -3.18
CA THR A 159 0.87 -16.22 -4.63
C THR A 159 0.22 -14.99 -5.23
N VAL A 160 0.76 -14.53 -6.36
CA VAL A 160 0.13 -13.51 -7.21
C VAL A 160 -0.34 -14.20 -8.47
N SER A 161 -1.60 -14.01 -8.81
CA SER A 161 -2.18 -14.49 -10.06
C SER A 161 -2.94 -13.37 -10.76
N ALA A 162 -3.18 -13.55 -12.06
CA ALA A 162 -4.03 -12.67 -12.84
C ALA A 162 -4.85 -13.48 -13.84
N SER A 163 -6.08 -13.06 -14.05
CA SER A 163 -7.00 -13.68 -15.00
C SER A 163 -7.90 -12.65 -15.65
N GLN A 164 -8.26 -12.87 -16.91
CA GLN A 164 -9.27 -12.06 -17.56
C GLN A 164 -10.66 -12.55 -17.16
N SER A 165 -11.54 -11.61 -16.84
CA SER A 165 -12.96 -11.85 -16.55
C SER A 165 -13.81 -10.82 -17.28
N ASP A 166 -14.58 -11.24 -18.26
CA ASP A 166 -15.42 -10.39 -19.14
C ASP A 166 -14.64 -9.16 -19.67
N LYS A 167 -14.97 -7.98 -19.15
CA LYS A 167 -14.38 -6.69 -19.54
C LYS A 167 -13.32 -6.18 -18.57
N SER A 168 -12.76 -7.05 -17.77
CA SER A 168 -11.80 -6.68 -16.72
C SER A 168 -10.66 -7.68 -16.62
N LEU A 169 -9.50 -7.19 -16.25
CA LEU A 169 -8.40 -7.99 -15.75
C LEU A 169 -8.49 -8.03 -14.24
N VAL A 170 -8.54 -9.23 -13.64
CA VAL A 170 -8.56 -9.43 -12.20
C VAL A 170 -7.20 -9.92 -11.74
N ILE A 171 -6.63 -9.23 -10.78
CA ILE A 171 -5.38 -9.60 -10.12
C ILE A 171 -5.72 -10.08 -8.71
N GLU A 172 -5.11 -11.20 -8.30
CA GLU A 172 -5.28 -11.81 -7.00
C GLU A 172 -3.94 -11.93 -6.28
N VAL A 173 -3.91 -11.53 -5.02
CA VAL A 173 -2.81 -11.77 -4.08
C VAL A 173 -3.34 -12.65 -2.97
N THR A 174 -2.86 -13.90 -2.93
CA THR A 174 -3.28 -14.90 -1.94
C THR A 174 -2.16 -15.19 -0.98
N ASP A 175 -2.48 -15.29 0.30
CA ASP A 175 -1.60 -15.72 1.38
C ASP A 175 -2.24 -16.82 2.23
N ASN A 176 -1.42 -17.62 2.89
CA ASN A 176 -1.85 -18.62 3.87
C ASN A 176 -1.58 -18.14 5.32
N GLY A 177 -1.72 -16.86 5.57
CA GLY A 177 -1.47 -16.23 6.86
C GLY A 177 -2.64 -16.37 7.84
N MET A 178 -2.71 -15.42 8.77
CA MET A 178 -3.71 -15.45 9.85
C MET A 178 -5.16 -15.21 9.41
N GLY A 179 -5.39 -14.75 8.19
CA GLY A 179 -6.72 -14.40 7.69
C GLY A 179 -7.35 -13.20 8.41
N VAL A 180 -8.55 -12.84 7.97
CA VAL A 180 -9.33 -11.70 8.50
C VAL A 180 -10.70 -12.20 8.97
N PRO A 181 -11.09 -11.96 10.24
CA PRO A 181 -12.41 -12.29 10.75
C PRO A 181 -13.54 -11.63 9.92
N ALA A 182 -14.65 -12.33 9.75
CA ALA A 182 -15.75 -11.91 8.87
C ALA A 182 -16.31 -10.51 9.22
N ASP A 183 -16.43 -10.21 10.51
CA ASP A 183 -16.89 -8.92 11.05
C ASP A 183 -15.94 -7.74 10.76
N LYS A 184 -14.70 -8.03 10.33
CA LYS A 184 -13.66 -7.03 10.07
C LYS A 184 -13.35 -6.83 8.59
N GLN A 185 -13.85 -7.70 7.70
CA GLN A 185 -13.47 -7.71 6.28
C GLN A 185 -13.87 -6.45 5.51
N GLU A 186 -14.95 -5.78 5.86
CA GLU A 186 -15.33 -4.50 5.28
C GLU A 186 -14.55 -3.34 5.90
N LEU A 187 -14.22 -3.44 7.19
CA LEU A 187 -13.57 -2.39 7.94
C LEU A 187 -12.09 -2.21 7.57
N ILE A 188 -11.40 -3.26 7.11
CA ILE A 188 -9.96 -3.18 6.79
C ILE A 188 -9.62 -2.21 5.66
N PHE A 189 -10.60 -1.80 4.86
CA PHE A 189 -10.45 -0.79 3.81
C PHE A 189 -10.72 0.64 4.30
N GLN A 190 -11.13 0.81 5.56
CA GLN A 190 -11.32 2.14 6.15
C GLN A 190 -9.98 2.73 6.58
N PRO A 191 -9.78 4.04 6.42
CA PRO A 191 -8.58 4.72 6.91
C PRO A 191 -8.34 4.47 8.40
N TYR A 192 -7.06 4.26 8.78
CA TYR A 192 -6.60 4.04 10.15
C TYR A 192 -7.10 2.76 10.83
N TYR A 193 -7.90 1.94 10.15
CA TYR A 193 -8.39 0.70 10.72
C TYR A 193 -7.29 -0.37 10.74
N GLN A 194 -7.17 -1.06 11.87
CA GLN A 194 -6.22 -2.15 12.08
C GLN A 194 -6.88 -3.28 12.87
N VAL A 195 -6.70 -4.51 12.41
CA VAL A 195 -7.16 -5.69 13.14
C VAL A 195 -6.25 -5.89 14.36
N ASN A 196 -6.81 -5.85 15.57
CA ASN A 196 -6.11 -6.10 16.84
C ASN A 196 -4.91 -5.17 17.14
N GLY A 197 -4.97 -3.89 16.79
CA GLY A 197 -3.88 -2.93 17.05
C GLY A 197 -2.59 -3.28 16.30
N GLY A 198 -2.69 -3.85 15.12
CA GLY A 198 -1.58 -4.34 14.30
C GLY A 198 -0.51 -3.29 14.00
N LYS A 199 0.66 -3.74 13.53
CA LYS A 199 1.75 -2.85 13.09
C LYS A 199 1.41 -2.20 11.74
N GLY A 200 1.66 -0.88 11.60
CA GLY A 200 1.51 -0.12 10.36
C GLY A 200 0.67 1.15 10.53
N SER A 201 0.41 1.88 9.43
CA SER A 201 -0.36 3.13 9.43
C SER A 201 -1.87 2.91 9.48
N GLY A 202 -2.36 1.77 8.97
CA GLY A 202 -3.79 1.52 8.71
C GLY A 202 -4.31 2.28 7.48
N LEU A 203 -3.43 2.88 6.68
CA LEU A 203 -3.77 3.66 5.48
C LEU A 203 -3.56 2.87 4.18
N GLY A 204 -2.66 1.89 4.15
CA GLY A 204 -2.28 1.18 2.93
C GLY A 204 -3.45 0.58 2.15
N LEU A 205 -4.37 -0.14 2.81
CA LEU A 205 -5.54 -0.70 2.12
C LEU A 205 -6.56 0.36 1.72
N ALA A 206 -6.71 1.44 2.48
CA ALA A 206 -7.57 2.57 2.11
C ALA A 206 -7.04 3.27 0.85
N ILE A 207 -5.73 3.54 0.78
CA ILE A 207 -5.05 4.08 -0.41
C ILE A 207 -5.20 3.11 -1.59
N THR A 208 -4.96 1.81 -1.37
CA THR A 208 -5.13 0.78 -2.40
C THR A 208 -6.55 0.82 -2.99
N LYS A 209 -7.57 0.95 -2.14
CA LYS A 209 -8.97 1.08 -2.58
C LYS A 209 -9.18 2.32 -3.44
N LEU A 210 -8.72 3.48 -2.98
CA LEU A 210 -8.82 4.74 -3.75
C LEU A 210 -8.12 4.64 -5.11
N LEU A 211 -6.91 4.08 -5.14
CA LEU A 211 -6.16 3.91 -6.39
C LEU A 211 -6.86 2.95 -7.37
N VAL A 212 -7.43 1.85 -6.88
CA VAL A 212 -8.20 0.91 -7.70
C VAL A 212 -9.48 1.58 -8.24
N GLU A 213 -10.21 2.31 -7.39
CA GLU A 213 -11.40 3.06 -7.79
C GLU A 213 -11.08 4.17 -8.81
N LEU A 214 -9.93 4.83 -8.68
CA LEU A 214 -9.43 5.80 -9.66
C LEU A 214 -9.21 5.19 -11.06
N HIS A 215 -8.81 3.92 -11.11
CA HIS A 215 -8.70 3.15 -12.36
C HIS A 215 -10.05 2.63 -12.88
N GLY A 216 -11.17 2.96 -12.23
CA GLY A 216 -12.50 2.43 -12.56
C GLY A 216 -12.70 0.95 -12.18
N GLY A 217 -11.80 0.41 -11.34
CA GLY A 217 -11.82 -0.96 -10.87
C GLY A 217 -12.58 -1.15 -9.56
N LYS A 218 -12.49 -2.38 -9.03
CA LYS A 218 -13.04 -2.76 -7.72
C LYS A 218 -11.98 -3.57 -6.96
N ILE A 219 -11.95 -3.43 -5.64
CA ILE A 219 -11.16 -4.26 -4.73
C ILE A 219 -12.07 -5.02 -3.77
N TRP A 220 -11.74 -6.28 -3.49
CA TRP A 220 -12.47 -7.10 -2.53
C TRP A 220 -11.56 -8.13 -1.89
N LEU A 221 -12.05 -8.76 -0.82
CA LEU A 221 -11.38 -9.79 -0.05
C LEU A 221 -12.23 -11.05 0.03
N LYS A 222 -11.54 -12.21 0.00
CA LYS A 222 -12.04 -13.50 0.48
C LYS A 222 -11.07 -13.99 1.53
N SER A 223 -11.54 -14.21 2.75
CA SER A 223 -10.66 -14.63 3.84
C SER A 223 -11.41 -15.46 4.88
N VAL A 224 -10.69 -16.37 5.51
CA VAL A 224 -11.16 -17.13 6.66
C VAL A 224 -10.10 -17.01 7.75
N ALA A 225 -10.50 -16.62 8.95
CA ALA A 225 -9.59 -16.51 10.08
C ALA A 225 -8.83 -17.81 10.31
N GLY A 226 -7.50 -17.75 10.39
CA GLY A 226 -6.61 -18.90 10.53
C GLY A 226 -6.27 -19.65 9.23
N GLN A 227 -6.86 -19.30 8.08
CA GLN A 227 -6.63 -20.00 6.81
C GLN A 227 -5.98 -19.13 5.73
N GLY A 228 -5.83 -17.83 5.99
CA GLY A 228 -5.24 -16.87 5.06
C GLY A 228 -6.25 -15.96 4.38
N SER A 229 -5.77 -15.19 3.40
CA SER A 229 -6.55 -14.21 2.68
C SER A 229 -6.24 -14.25 1.19
N SER A 230 -7.26 -13.95 0.37
CA SER A 230 -7.11 -13.60 -1.04
C SER A 230 -7.67 -12.21 -1.27
N PHE A 231 -6.79 -11.26 -1.59
CA PHE A 231 -7.15 -9.92 -2.01
C PHE A 231 -7.26 -9.87 -3.53
N PHE A 232 -8.33 -9.32 -4.02
CA PHE A 232 -8.61 -9.20 -5.45
C PHE A 232 -8.78 -7.74 -5.81
N PHE A 233 -8.26 -7.34 -6.96
CA PHE A 233 -8.67 -6.09 -7.58
C PHE A 233 -8.85 -6.27 -9.08
N SER A 234 -9.75 -5.48 -9.67
CA SER A 234 -10.03 -5.49 -11.09
C SER A 234 -9.59 -4.20 -11.75
N LEU A 235 -9.16 -4.29 -13.00
CA LEU A 235 -8.88 -3.17 -13.88
C LEU A 235 -9.73 -3.34 -15.15
N PRO A 236 -10.45 -2.29 -15.61
CA PRO A 236 -11.17 -2.33 -16.88
C PRO A 236 -10.21 -2.57 -18.07
N LEU A 237 -10.70 -3.31 -19.11
CA LEU A 237 -10.00 -3.57 -20.37
C LEU A 237 -10.37 -2.55 -21.44
#